data_2b9cc971de4adce0848cdef5dbd5a92f
#
_entry.id   2b9cc971de4adce0848cdef5dbd5a92f
#
_cell.length_a   1.000
_cell.length_b   1.000
_cell.length_c   1.000
_cell.angle_alpha   90.00
_cell.angle_beta   90.00
_cell.angle_gamma   90.00
#
_symmetry.space_group_name_H-M   'P 1'
#
loop_
_entity.id
_entity.type
_entity.pdbx_description
1 polymer ?
#
loop_
_entity_poly.entity_id
_entity_poly.type
_entity_poly.pdbx_seq_one_letter_code
_entity_poly.pdbx_strand_id
1 'polypeptide(L)'
;MDKATKVFLDRIDAAVAQHALLDHPFYQLWHRGELPREALDEYSRQYYAHVRAFPTYVSAVHSRCNDISVRQLLLDNVIEEEQGPDNHPELWLRVAEGLGVSRESAQEAEPLDSTRDSVTVLRNLCDGADYRNGVAALYAYESQVPDVSRTKREGLAKYYALDDPRAVEFFTVHEEADLRHRAEERAILARECRDTASRDSAVAAAGNAAQALWEFLDGVYDAYVEPCAKCAA
;
A
#
# COMPACT_ATOMS: atom_id res chain seq x y z
N MET A 1 15.62 18.19 14.79
CA MET A 1 15.96 16.77 14.64
C MET A 1 17.49 16.64 14.69
N ASP A 2 18.01 15.75 15.53
CA ASP A 2 19.44 15.48 15.63
C ASP A 2 19.97 14.66 14.43
N LYS A 3 21.32 14.63 14.27
CA LYS A 3 21.97 13.94 13.15
C LYS A 3 21.71 12.42 13.14
N ALA A 4 21.65 11.78 14.30
CA ALA A 4 21.47 10.33 14.41
C ALA A 4 20.05 9.93 14.00
N THR A 5 19.05 10.71 14.40
CA THR A 5 17.66 10.53 13.98
C THR A 5 17.48 10.76 12.48
N LYS A 6 18.14 11.78 11.91
CA LYS A 6 18.11 11.99 10.45
C LYS A 6 18.67 10.78 9.70
N VAL A 7 19.84 10.29 10.09
CA VAL A 7 20.48 9.12 9.46
C VAL A 7 19.59 7.88 9.57
N PHE A 8 18.91 7.70 10.70
CA PHE A 8 17.97 6.59 10.88
C PHE A 8 16.80 6.67 9.89
N LEU A 9 16.16 7.84 9.76
CA LEU A 9 15.05 8.01 8.83
C LEU A 9 15.50 7.88 7.37
N ASP A 10 16.69 8.40 7.02
CA ASP A 10 17.27 8.22 5.69
C ASP A 10 17.51 6.71 5.37
N ARG A 11 17.83 5.88 6.40
CA ARG A 11 17.96 4.43 6.25
C ARG A 11 16.61 3.74 6.00
N ILE A 12 15.54 4.19 6.66
CA ILE A 12 14.18 3.68 6.39
C ILE A 12 13.80 3.99 4.94
N ASP A 13 13.96 5.24 4.51
CA ASP A 13 13.67 5.66 3.14
C ASP A 13 14.47 4.84 2.12
N ALA A 14 15.75 4.59 2.39
CA ALA A 14 16.60 3.77 1.54
C ALA A 14 16.17 2.29 1.49
N ALA A 15 15.66 1.73 2.60
CA ALA A 15 15.15 0.37 2.64
C ALA A 15 13.86 0.22 1.82
N VAL A 16 12.95 1.20 1.91
CA VAL A 16 11.74 1.25 1.08
C VAL A 16 12.10 1.41 -0.40
N ALA A 17 13.04 2.28 -0.72
CA ALA A 17 13.45 2.58 -2.10
C ALA A 17 14.09 1.38 -2.83
N GLN A 18 14.55 0.34 -2.11
CA GLN A 18 15.02 -0.91 -2.74
C GLN A 18 13.89 -1.66 -3.46
N HIS A 19 12.64 -1.41 -3.05
CA HIS A 19 11.44 -1.98 -3.65
C HIS A 19 10.43 -0.86 -3.95
N ALA A 20 10.93 0.21 -4.62
CA ALA A 20 10.09 1.33 -5.03
C ALA A 20 9.04 0.86 -6.04
N LEU A 21 7.77 0.89 -5.67
CA LEU A 21 6.69 0.28 -6.45
C LEU A 21 6.58 0.83 -7.87
N LEU A 22 6.87 2.12 -8.08
CA LEU A 22 6.85 2.73 -9.41
C LEU A 22 7.98 2.24 -10.33
N ASP A 23 9.04 1.63 -9.78
CA ASP A 23 10.11 0.99 -10.56
C ASP A 23 9.75 -0.45 -10.96
N HIS A 24 8.68 -1.01 -10.40
CA HIS A 24 8.22 -2.35 -10.74
C HIS A 24 7.72 -2.41 -12.20
N PRO A 25 8.07 -3.47 -12.97
CA PRO A 25 7.64 -3.63 -14.37
C PRO A 25 6.13 -3.47 -14.57
N PHE A 26 5.31 -3.93 -13.63
CA PHE A 26 3.86 -3.78 -13.67
C PHE A 26 3.43 -2.31 -13.75
N TYR A 27 3.93 -1.43 -12.86
CA TYR A 27 3.60 0.00 -12.90
C TYR A 27 4.28 0.74 -14.04
N GLN A 28 5.43 0.28 -14.51
CA GLN A 28 6.06 0.80 -15.71
C GLN A 28 5.20 0.57 -16.96
N LEU A 29 4.59 -0.61 -17.10
CA LEU A 29 3.63 -0.90 -18.17
C LEU A 29 2.34 -0.09 -18.00
N TRP A 30 1.83 0.04 -16.76
CA TRP A 30 0.66 0.87 -16.48
C TRP A 30 0.87 2.31 -16.93
N HIS A 31 2.00 2.91 -16.56
CA HIS A 31 2.35 4.29 -16.91
C HIS A 31 2.44 4.52 -18.43
N ARG A 32 2.80 3.50 -19.20
CA ARG A 32 2.86 3.55 -20.67
C ARG A 32 1.57 3.15 -21.38
N GLY A 33 0.56 2.65 -20.63
CA GLY A 33 -0.66 2.11 -21.22
C GLY A 33 -0.46 0.77 -21.95
N GLU A 34 0.55 0.02 -21.55
CA GLU A 34 0.94 -1.26 -22.16
C GLU A 34 0.50 -2.48 -21.32
N LEU A 35 -0.17 -2.26 -20.20
CA LEU A 35 -0.70 -3.34 -19.37
C LEU A 35 -1.85 -4.03 -20.10
N PRO A 36 -1.83 -5.38 -20.24
CA PRO A 36 -2.99 -6.10 -20.75
C PRO A 36 -4.23 -5.83 -19.90
N ARG A 37 -5.38 -5.72 -20.53
CA ARG A 37 -6.65 -5.46 -19.82
C ARG A 37 -6.92 -6.52 -18.76
N GLU A 38 -6.65 -7.79 -19.05
CA GLU A 38 -6.81 -8.90 -18.11
C GLU A 38 -5.96 -8.72 -16.86
N ALA A 39 -4.70 -8.25 -17.00
CA ALA A 39 -3.83 -7.97 -15.87
C ALA A 39 -4.36 -6.81 -15.00
N LEU A 40 -4.96 -5.79 -15.61
CA LEU A 40 -5.57 -4.68 -14.92
C LEU A 40 -6.82 -5.11 -14.15
N ASP A 41 -7.68 -5.92 -14.78
CA ASP A 41 -8.89 -6.46 -14.17
C ASP A 41 -8.54 -7.38 -12.99
N GLU A 42 -7.53 -8.25 -13.15
CA GLU A 42 -7.08 -9.11 -12.06
C GLU A 42 -6.41 -8.33 -10.93
N TYR A 43 -5.58 -7.35 -11.25
CA TYR A 43 -5.02 -6.46 -10.25
C TYR A 43 -6.12 -5.81 -9.40
N SER A 44 -7.22 -5.39 -10.02
CA SER A 44 -8.34 -4.79 -9.28
C SER A 44 -8.98 -5.73 -8.27
N ARG A 45 -9.02 -7.03 -8.58
CA ARG A 45 -9.50 -8.08 -7.67
C ARG A 45 -8.50 -8.36 -6.55
N GLN A 46 -7.24 -8.55 -6.91
CA GLN A 46 -6.18 -8.95 -5.97
C GLN A 46 -5.85 -7.82 -4.98
N TYR A 47 -5.79 -6.58 -5.44
CA TYR A 47 -5.49 -5.45 -4.57
C TYR A 47 -6.63 -5.15 -3.57
N TYR A 48 -7.86 -5.57 -3.84
CA TYR A 48 -8.95 -5.46 -2.86
C TYR A 48 -8.63 -6.17 -1.54
N ALA A 49 -7.89 -7.29 -1.59
CA ALA A 49 -7.43 -7.97 -0.38
C ALA A 49 -6.54 -7.07 0.50
N HIS A 50 -5.67 -6.26 -0.10
CA HIS A 50 -4.85 -5.27 0.62
C HIS A 50 -5.70 -4.13 1.18
N VAL A 51 -6.56 -3.55 0.36
CA VAL A 51 -7.43 -2.43 0.79
C VAL A 51 -8.30 -2.83 1.97
N ARG A 52 -8.91 -4.01 1.90
CA ARG A 52 -9.73 -4.54 3.00
C ARG A 52 -8.92 -4.85 4.26
N ALA A 53 -7.66 -5.26 4.10
CA ALA A 53 -6.81 -5.65 5.23
C ALA A 53 -6.15 -4.43 5.91
N PHE A 54 -5.90 -3.34 5.19
CA PHE A 54 -5.10 -2.21 5.65
C PHE A 54 -5.61 -1.58 6.96
N PRO A 55 -6.90 -1.24 7.14
CA PRO A 55 -7.38 -0.68 8.39
C PRO A 55 -7.16 -1.62 9.58
N THR A 56 -7.15 -2.93 9.33
CA THR A 56 -6.84 -3.91 10.39
C THR A 56 -5.38 -3.91 10.79
N TYR A 57 -4.46 -3.51 9.90
CA TYR A 57 -3.04 -3.30 10.23
C TYR A 57 -2.87 -2.09 11.15
N VAL A 58 -3.48 -0.96 10.79
CA VAL A 58 -3.47 0.25 11.61
C VAL A 58 -4.07 -0.01 12.98
N SER A 59 -5.21 -0.71 13.05
CA SER A 59 -5.87 -1.12 14.30
C SER A 59 -4.98 -2.04 15.14
N ALA A 60 -4.24 -2.97 14.54
CA ALA A 60 -3.31 -3.84 15.25
C ALA A 60 -2.18 -3.03 15.90
N VAL A 61 -1.53 -2.12 15.15
CA VAL A 61 -0.51 -1.21 15.68
C VAL A 61 -1.07 -0.34 16.82
N HIS A 62 -2.26 0.23 16.64
CA HIS A 62 -2.97 1.00 17.67
C HIS A 62 -3.16 0.19 18.95
N SER A 63 -3.59 -1.06 18.85
CA SER A 63 -3.84 -1.91 20.03
C SER A 63 -2.57 -2.26 20.81
N ARG A 64 -1.40 -2.28 20.15
CA ARG A 64 -0.10 -2.60 20.76
C ARG A 64 0.62 -1.38 21.34
N CYS A 65 0.21 -0.17 20.96
CA CYS A 65 0.83 1.06 21.44
C CYS A 65 0.23 1.52 22.76
N ASN A 66 1.10 1.88 23.74
CA ASN A 66 0.67 2.42 25.02
C ASN A 66 0.68 3.97 25.07
N ASP A 67 1.32 4.64 24.11
CA ASP A 67 1.37 6.11 24.03
C ASP A 67 0.06 6.64 23.46
N ILE A 68 -0.68 7.41 24.25
CA ILE A 68 -1.98 7.94 23.85
C ILE A 68 -1.89 8.89 22.65
N SER A 69 -0.78 9.63 22.51
CA SER A 69 -0.62 10.55 21.39
C SER A 69 -0.41 9.83 20.07
N VAL A 70 0.34 8.72 20.09
CA VAL A 70 0.47 7.82 18.91
C VAL A 70 -0.86 7.14 18.60
N ARG A 71 -1.55 6.66 19.62
CA ARG A 71 -2.86 6.00 19.44
C ARG A 71 -3.91 6.92 18.83
N GLN A 72 -3.89 8.20 19.17
CA GLN A 72 -4.83 9.17 18.58
C GLN A 72 -4.57 9.33 17.07
N LEU A 73 -3.32 9.47 16.64
CA LEU A 73 -2.97 9.54 15.22
C LEU A 73 -3.40 8.27 14.46
N LEU A 74 -3.10 7.10 15.02
CA LEU A 74 -3.51 5.83 14.43
C LEU A 74 -5.05 5.65 14.42
N LEU A 75 -5.76 6.15 15.43
CA LEU A 75 -7.22 6.12 15.46
C LEU A 75 -7.83 7.00 14.38
N ASP A 76 -7.27 8.19 14.15
CA ASP A 76 -7.72 9.09 13.08
C ASP A 76 -7.55 8.40 11.71
N ASN A 77 -6.43 7.70 11.47
CA ASN A 77 -6.20 6.91 10.26
C ASN A 77 -7.26 5.78 10.13
N VAL A 78 -7.52 4.98 11.19
CA VAL A 78 -8.57 3.94 11.15
C VAL A 78 -9.94 4.52 10.83
N ILE A 79 -10.27 5.70 11.38
CA ILE A 79 -11.55 6.37 11.12
C ILE A 79 -11.65 6.75 9.64
N GLU A 80 -10.58 7.27 9.05
CA GLU A 80 -10.57 7.61 7.62
C GLU A 80 -10.71 6.40 6.71
N GLU A 81 -10.09 5.28 7.10
CA GLU A 81 -10.17 4.03 6.36
C GLU A 81 -11.56 3.37 6.37
N GLU A 82 -12.25 3.38 7.53
CA GLU A 82 -13.44 2.54 7.74
C GLU A 82 -14.74 3.32 7.89
N GLN A 83 -14.71 4.62 8.22
CA GLN A 83 -15.92 5.34 8.59
C GLN A 83 -16.76 5.75 7.39
N GLY A 84 -18.06 5.51 7.50
CA GLY A 84 -19.06 6.04 6.56
C GLY A 84 -19.25 5.18 5.31
N PRO A 85 -20.10 5.69 4.38
CA PRO A 85 -20.45 4.97 3.16
C PRO A 85 -19.35 5.01 2.08
N ASP A 86 -18.41 5.95 2.21
CA ASP A 86 -17.31 6.17 1.27
C ASP A 86 -15.96 5.72 1.89
N ASN A 87 -15.99 4.62 2.69
CA ASN A 87 -14.79 4.01 3.23
C ASN A 87 -13.89 3.45 2.12
N HIS A 88 -12.60 3.28 2.40
CA HIS A 88 -11.63 2.92 1.37
C HIS A 88 -11.93 1.57 0.67
N PRO A 89 -12.38 0.49 1.35
CA PRO A 89 -12.88 -0.69 0.66
C PRO A 89 -14.01 -0.41 -0.34
N GLU A 90 -14.96 0.44 0.01
CA GLU A 90 -16.04 0.85 -0.89
C GLU A 90 -15.50 1.64 -2.08
N LEU A 91 -14.60 2.59 -1.85
CA LEU A 91 -13.99 3.37 -2.93
C LEU A 91 -13.23 2.48 -3.92
N TRP A 92 -12.52 1.44 -3.43
CA TRP A 92 -11.84 0.50 -4.32
C TRP A 92 -12.80 -0.35 -5.15
N LEU A 93 -13.94 -0.76 -4.59
CA LEU A 93 -14.97 -1.47 -5.36
C LEU A 93 -15.52 -0.60 -6.51
N ARG A 94 -15.60 0.72 -6.34
CA ARG A 94 -15.96 1.64 -7.44
C ARG A 94 -14.89 1.67 -8.54
N VAL A 95 -13.61 1.57 -8.18
CA VAL A 95 -12.53 1.41 -9.18
C VAL A 95 -12.73 0.12 -9.97
N ALA A 96 -12.98 -1.00 -9.29
CA ALA A 96 -13.22 -2.30 -9.93
C ALA A 96 -14.42 -2.23 -10.89
N GLU A 97 -15.54 -1.66 -10.45
CA GLU A 97 -16.75 -1.45 -11.30
C GLU A 97 -16.44 -0.57 -12.52
N GLY A 98 -15.67 0.50 -12.35
CA GLY A 98 -15.21 1.37 -13.43
C GLY A 98 -14.35 0.63 -14.46
N LEU A 99 -13.60 -0.37 -14.03
CA LEU A 99 -12.87 -1.30 -14.89
C LEU A 99 -13.77 -2.41 -15.50
N GLY A 100 -15.05 -2.48 -15.15
CA GLY A 100 -15.96 -3.54 -15.62
C GLY A 100 -15.88 -4.84 -14.83
N VAL A 101 -15.19 -4.85 -13.70
CA VAL A 101 -15.14 -5.97 -12.75
C VAL A 101 -16.27 -5.81 -11.74
N SER A 102 -17.13 -6.82 -11.59
CA SER A 102 -18.24 -6.72 -10.63
C SER A 102 -17.74 -6.71 -9.19
N ARG A 103 -18.51 -6.09 -8.30
CA ARG A 103 -18.20 -6.02 -6.86
C ARG A 103 -18.03 -7.41 -6.25
N GLU A 104 -18.95 -8.31 -6.58
CA GLU A 104 -18.91 -9.70 -6.12
C GLU A 104 -17.63 -10.39 -6.60
N SER A 105 -17.25 -10.19 -7.87
CA SER A 105 -16.00 -10.74 -8.42
C SER A 105 -14.76 -10.22 -7.70
N ALA A 106 -14.75 -8.95 -7.29
CA ALA A 106 -13.63 -8.37 -6.53
C ALA A 106 -13.63 -8.86 -5.07
N GLN A 107 -14.80 -8.98 -4.44
CA GLN A 107 -14.95 -9.39 -3.04
C GLN A 107 -14.68 -10.87 -2.80
N GLU A 108 -15.03 -11.71 -3.77
CA GLU A 108 -14.95 -13.18 -3.70
C GLU A 108 -13.74 -13.73 -4.44
N ALA A 109 -12.88 -12.86 -5.00
CA ALA A 109 -11.69 -13.29 -5.71
C ALA A 109 -10.79 -14.15 -4.80
N GLU A 110 -10.41 -15.32 -5.29
CA GLU A 110 -9.41 -16.15 -4.60
C GLU A 110 -8.06 -15.45 -4.68
N PRO A 111 -7.42 -15.13 -3.54
CA PRO A 111 -6.14 -14.46 -3.56
C PRO A 111 -5.04 -15.35 -4.16
N LEU A 112 -4.20 -14.80 -5.02
CA LEU A 112 -2.95 -15.45 -5.42
C LEU A 112 -2.08 -15.75 -4.21
N ASP A 113 -1.15 -16.71 -4.34
CA ASP A 113 -0.22 -17.02 -3.25
C ASP A 113 0.57 -15.78 -2.83
N SER A 114 1.08 -15.01 -3.80
CA SER A 114 1.77 -13.73 -3.55
C SER A 114 0.90 -12.69 -2.82
N THR A 115 -0.40 -12.64 -3.12
CA THR A 115 -1.36 -11.77 -2.43
C THR A 115 -1.54 -12.22 -0.97
N ARG A 116 -1.72 -13.52 -0.73
CA ARG A 116 -1.86 -14.08 0.63
C ARG A 116 -0.59 -13.84 1.46
N ASP A 117 0.57 -14.08 0.86
CA ASP A 117 1.85 -13.94 1.53
C ASP A 117 2.12 -12.47 1.89
N SER A 118 1.90 -11.56 0.97
CA SER A 118 2.06 -10.11 1.20
C SER A 118 1.13 -9.60 2.31
N VAL A 119 -0.16 -9.95 2.28
CA VAL A 119 -1.12 -9.62 3.35
C VAL A 119 -0.69 -10.22 4.70
N THR A 120 -0.16 -11.44 4.70
CA THR A 120 0.31 -12.12 5.91
C THR A 120 1.56 -11.45 6.49
N VAL A 121 2.52 -11.08 5.65
CA VAL A 121 3.74 -10.38 6.08
C VAL A 121 3.38 -9.04 6.73
N LEU A 122 2.56 -8.21 6.07
CA LEU A 122 2.13 -6.92 6.60
C LEU A 122 1.38 -7.08 7.92
N ARG A 123 0.45 -8.05 8.01
CA ARG A 123 -0.27 -8.34 9.25
C ARG A 123 0.67 -8.72 10.39
N ASN A 124 1.63 -9.61 10.13
CA ASN A 124 2.59 -10.06 11.14
C ASN A 124 3.50 -8.92 11.63
N LEU A 125 3.91 -8.01 10.74
CA LEU A 125 4.68 -6.83 11.11
C LEU A 125 3.87 -5.88 12.01
N CYS A 126 2.59 -5.68 11.69
CA CYS A 126 1.71 -4.76 12.41
C CYS A 126 1.19 -5.34 13.75
N ASP A 127 0.97 -6.66 13.84
CA ASP A 127 0.54 -7.34 15.08
C ASP A 127 1.73 -7.81 15.95
N GLY A 128 2.95 -7.48 15.57
CA GLY A 128 4.16 -7.81 16.32
C GLY A 128 4.21 -7.16 17.71
N ALA A 129 5.06 -7.72 18.59
CA ALA A 129 5.21 -7.24 19.97
C ALA A 129 5.74 -5.80 20.07
N ASP A 130 6.53 -5.37 19.09
CA ASP A 130 7.05 -4.00 18.99
C ASP A 130 6.24 -3.21 17.96
N TYR A 131 5.32 -2.39 18.43
CA TYR A 131 4.46 -1.56 17.57
C TYR A 131 5.23 -0.62 16.63
N ARG A 132 6.51 -0.28 16.95
CA ARG A 132 7.35 0.57 16.10
C ARG A 132 7.68 -0.09 14.77
N ASN A 133 7.77 -1.43 14.75
CA ASN A 133 7.92 -2.20 13.52
C ASN A 133 6.64 -2.13 12.68
N GLY A 134 5.48 -2.16 13.33
CA GLY A 134 4.20 -1.95 12.66
C GLY A 134 4.10 -0.55 12.04
N VAL A 135 4.47 0.50 12.79
CA VAL A 135 4.52 1.87 12.25
C VAL A 135 5.48 1.96 11.05
N ALA A 136 6.64 1.27 11.10
CA ALA A 136 7.58 1.25 9.98
C ALA A 136 7.01 0.51 8.75
N ALA A 137 6.21 -0.53 8.95
CA ALA A 137 5.52 -1.23 7.88
C ALA A 137 4.40 -0.39 7.25
N LEU A 138 3.60 0.32 8.07
CA LEU A 138 2.60 1.29 7.58
C LEU A 138 3.29 2.40 6.77
N TYR A 139 4.37 2.98 7.31
CA TYR A 139 5.16 3.99 6.60
C TYR A 139 5.67 3.49 5.23
N ALA A 140 6.17 2.26 5.15
CA ALA A 140 6.65 1.69 3.90
C ALA A 140 5.53 1.55 2.86
N TYR A 141 4.29 1.31 3.31
CA TYR A 141 3.11 1.27 2.46
C TYR A 141 2.70 2.69 2.04
N GLU A 142 2.30 3.53 3.00
CA GLU A 142 1.69 4.85 2.76
C GLU A 142 2.65 5.88 2.18
N SER A 143 3.97 5.74 2.38
CA SER A 143 4.95 6.66 1.80
C SER A 143 5.01 6.61 0.27
N GLN A 144 4.62 5.50 -0.35
CA GLN A 144 4.63 5.29 -1.79
C GLN A 144 3.28 5.60 -2.46
N VAL A 145 2.19 5.49 -1.71
CA VAL A 145 0.83 5.53 -2.25
C VAL A 145 0.47 6.86 -2.92
N PRO A 146 0.86 8.06 -2.47
CA PRO A 146 0.54 9.30 -3.17
C PRO A 146 1.02 9.33 -4.63
N ASP A 147 2.26 8.96 -4.86
CA ASP A 147 2.83 8.94 -6.22
C ASP A 147 2.28 7.78 -7.06
N VAL A 148 2.05 6.62 -6.44
CA VAL A 148 1.43 5.46 -7.07
C VAL A 148 -0.02 5.77 -7.45
N SER A 149 -0.81 6.39 -6.59
CA SER A 149 -2.21 6.78 -6.85
C SER A 149 -2.31 7.76 -8.00
N ARG A 150 -1.46 8.79 -8.01
CA ARG A 150 -1.39 9.74 -9.11
C ARG A 150 -1.07 9.04 -10.44
N THR A 151 -0.05 8.19 -10.46
CA THR A 151 0.35 7.44 -11.66
C THR A 151 -0.76 6.53 -12.18
N LYS A 152 -1.45 5.84 -11.27
CA LYS A 152 -2.60 4.98 -11.62
C LYS A 152 -3.73 5.80 -12.24
N ARG A 153 -4.15 6.88 -11.58
CA ARG A 153 -5.25 7.74 -12.04
C ARG A 153 -4.96 8.33 -13.42
N GLU A 154 -3.75 8.87 -13.61
CA GLU A 154 -3.33 9.43 -14.91
C GLU A 154 -3.32 8.36 -16.00
N GLY A 155 -2.80 7.16 -15.71
CA GLY A 155 -2.78 6.05 -16.65
C GLY A 155 -4.17 5.56 -17.00
N LEU A 156 -5.07 5.43 -16.02
CA LEU A 156 -6.47 5.02 -16.22
C LEU A 156 -7.21 5.99 -17.16
N ALA A 157 -7.08 7.30 -16.90
CA ALA A 157 -7.72 8.31 -17.74
C ALA A 157 -7.16 8.31 -19.15
N LYS A 158 -5.83 8.23 -19.29
CA LYS A 158 -5.16 8.40 -20.59
C LYS A 158 -5.29 7.19 -21.50
N TYR A 159 -5.23 5.98 -20.95
CA TYR A 159 -5.04 4.77 -21.75
C TYR A 159 -6.20 3.75 -21.63
N TYR A 160 -6.99 3.83 -20.54
CA TYR A 160 -8.03 2.82 -20.26
C TYR A 160 -9.43 3.41 -20.23
N ALA A 161 -9.59 4.68 -20.63
CA ALA A 161 -10.87 5.40 -20.69
C ALA A 161 -11.65 5.39 -19.36
N LEU A 162 -10.94 5.42 -18.24
CA LEU A 162 -11.51 5.50 -16.90
C LEU A 162 -11.10 6.82 -16.23
N ASP A 163 -11.99 7.81 -16.33
CA ASP A 163 -11.81 9.17 -15.78
C ASP A 163 -13.07 9.67 -15.01
N ASP A 164 -14.05 8.79 -14.81
CA ASP A 164 -15.22 9.09 -13.97
C ASP A 164 -14.74 9.44 -12.55
N PRO A 165 -15.02 10.67 -12.05
CA PRO A 165 -14.57 11.12 -10.73
C PRO A 165 -14.94 10.16 -9.58
N ARG A 166 -16.12 9.53 -9.66
CA ARG A 166 -16.56 8.56 -8.64
C ARG A 166 -15.76 7.26 -8.69
N ALA A 167 -15.44 6.79 -9.90
CA ALA A 167 -14.65 5.57 -10.07
C ALA A 167 -13.19 5.75 -9.65
N VAL A 168 -12.62 6.96 -9.80
CA VAL A 168 -11.21 7.23 -9.45
C VAL A 168 -11.02 7.92 -8.10
N GLU A 169 -12.10 8.10 -7.32
CA GLU A 169 -12.10 8.79 -6.03
C GLU A 169 -11.10 8.19 -5.04
N PHE A 170 -10.97 6.86 -5.02
CA PHE A 170 -9.97 6.16 -4.22
C PHE A 170 -8.56 6.75 -4.37
N PHE A 171 -8.14 6.99 -5.60
CA PHE A 171 -6.80 7.55 -5.86
C PHE A 171 -6.69 8.99 -5.42
N THR A 172 -7.74 9.80 -5.66
CA THR A 172 -7.75 11.22 -5.28
C THR A 172 -7.63 11.41 -3.77
N VAL A 173 -8.35 10.59 -2.98
CA VAL A 173 -8.27 10.60 -1.52
C VAL A 173 -6.87 10.27 -1.05
N HIS A 174 -6.25 9.22 -1.60
CA HIS A 174 -4.92 8.77 -1.19
C HIS A 174 -3.77 9.70 -1.65
N GLU A 175 -3.96 10.49 -2.71
CA GLU A 175 -2.97 11.50 -3.11
C GLU A 175 -2.77 12.56 -2.01
N GLU A 176 -3.79 12.84 -1.18
CA GLU A 176 -3.75 13.86 -0.12
C GLU A 176 -3.59 13.26 1.28
N ALA A 177 -4.38 12.23 1.63
CA ALA A 177 -4.39 11.63 2.97
C ALA A 177 -3.03 11.04 3.35
N ASP A 178 -2.41 10.30 2.45
CA ASP A 178 -1.15 9.62 2.72
C ASP A 178 0.06 10.56 2.81
N LEU A 179 -0.04 11.79 2.31
CA LEU A 179 0.97 12.82 2.59
C LEU A 179 1.01 13.16 4.09
N ARG A 180 -0.15 13.17 4.76
CA ARG A 180 -0.26 13.41 6.18
C ARG A 180 0.16 12.18 6.97
N HIS A 181 -0.40 11.00 6.66
CA HIS A 181 -0.13 9.76 7.37
C HIS A 181 1.36 9.42 7.38
N ARG A 182 2.04 9.47 6.23
CA ARG A 182 3.48 9.22 6.16
C ARG A 182 4.30 10.22 6.98
N ALA A 183 3.86 11.48 7.07
CA ALA A 183 4.55 12.48 7.88
C ALA A 183 4.38 12.21 9.38
N GLU A 184 3.20 11.78 9.81
CA GLU A 184 2.88 11.40 11.18
C GLU A 184 3.65 10.13 11.60
N GLU A 185 3.64 9.10 10.78
CA GLU A 185 4.38 7.85 10.99
C GLU A 185 5.88 8.09 11.09
N ARG A 186 6.42 8.91 10.19
CA ARG A 186 7.81 9.32 10.22
C ARG A 186 8.16 10.07 11.51
N ALA A 187 7.26 10.93 12.00
CA ALA A 187 7.44 11.63 13.28
C ALA A 187 7.36 10.66 14.47
N ILE A 188 6.47 9.67 14.44
CA ILE A 188 6.39 8.61 15.45
C ILE A 188 7.71 7.83 15.48
N LEU A 189 8.21 7.35 14.35
CA LEU A 189 9.48 6.62 14.26
C LEU A 189 10.65 7.44 14.79
N ALA A 190 10.73 8.73 14.43
CA ALA A 190 11.77 9.64 14.91
C ALA A 190 11.76 9.79 16.44
N ARG A 191 10.57 9.79 17.06
CA ARG A 191 10.37 9.96 18.50
C ARG A 191 10.58 8.68 19.29
N GLU A 192 10.12 7.56 18.76
CA GLU A 192 10.01 6.31 19.52
C GLU A 192 11.20 5.36 19.32
N CYS A 193 11.92 5.43 18.18
CA CYS A 193 13.10 4.62 17.93
C CYS A 193 14.36 5.35 18.44
N ARG A 194 14.70 5.15 19.73
CA ARG A 194 15.75 5.95 20.41
C ARG A 194 17.12 5.27 20.48
N ASP A 195 17.15 3.95 20.39
CA ASP A 195 18.38 3.15 20.46
C ASP A 195 18.65 2.43 19.14
N THR A 196 19.86 1.89 19.00
CA THR A 196 20.28 1.21 17.76
C THR A 196 19.41 0.00 17.44
N ALA A 197 19.04 -0.79 18.46
CA ALA A 197 18.27 -2.00 18.24
C ALA A 197 16.87 -1.71 17.68
N SER A 198 16.15 -0.74 18.27
CA SER A 198 14.83 -0.31 17.78
C SER A 198 14.91 0.30 16.37
N ARG A 199 15.97 1.08 16.08
CA ARG A 199 16.20 1.65 14.74
C ARG A 199 16.47 0.58 13.68
N ASP A 200 17.34 -0.38 14.00
CA ASP A 200 17.67 -1.47 13.07
C ASP A 200 16.46 -2.36 12.82
N SER A 201 15.67 -2.66 13.84
CA SER A 201 14.42 -3.41 13.73
C SER A 201 13.38 -2.70 12.85
N ALA A 202 13.20 -1.39 13.04
CA ALA A 202 12.25 -0.61 12.24
C ALA A 202 12.69 -0.51 10.76
N VAL A 203 14.00 -0.35 10.49
CA VAL A 203 14.54 -0.37 9.12
C VAL A 203 14.27 -1.72 8.44
N ALA A 204 14.51 -2.83 9.15
CA ALA A 204 14.22 -4.16 8.63
C ALA A 204 12.72 -4.37 8.37
N ALA A 205 11.86 -3.90 9.27
CA ALA A 205 10.39 -3.99 9.10
C ALA A 205 9.90 -3.20 7.88
N ALA A 206 10.40 -1.98 7.67
CA ALA A 206 10.07 -1.17 6.49
C ALA A 206 10.53 -1.85 5.19
N GLY A 207 11.75 -2.40 5.16
CA GLY A 207 12.26 -3.13 4.00
C GLY A 207 11.43 -4.38 3.68
N ASN A 208 11.08 -5.17 4.71
CA ASN A 208 10.25 -6.37 4.54
C ASN A 208 8.84 -6.03 4.04
N ALA A 209 8.24 -4.94 4.52
CA ALA A 209 6.94 -4.48 4.07
C ALA A 209 6.99 -4.03 2.59
N ALA A 210 7.98 -3.24 2.21
CA ALA A 210 8.17 -2.82 0.83
C ALA A 210 8.42 -4.00 -0.12
N GLN A 211 9.24 -4.97 0.31
CA GLN A 211 9.48 -6.21 -0.43
C GLN A 211 8.19 -7.01 -0.63
N ALA A 212 7.38 -7.18 0.41
CA ALA A 212 6.13 -7.92 0.33
C ALA A 212 5.13 -7.28 -0.66
N LEU A 213 5.09 -5.95 -0.75
CA LEU A 213 4.28 -5.23 -1.74
C LEU A 213 4.83 -5.39 -3.17
N TRP A 214 6.15 -5.46 -3.31
CA TRP A 214 6.79 -5.74 -4.59
C TRP A 214 6.47 -7.16 -5.07
N GLU A 215 6.63 -8.17 -4.20
CA GLU A 215 6.33 -9.57 -4.50
C GLU A 215 4.84 -9.82 -4.80
N PHE A 216 3.94 -9.04 -4.20
CA PHE A 216 2.54 -9.02 -4.61
C PHE A 216 2.39 -8.64 -6.08
N LEU A 217 3.10 -7.61 -6.55
CA LEU A 217 3.06 -7.18 -7.95
C LEU A 217 3.73 -8.20 -8.88
N ASP A 218 4.83 -8.85 -8.44
CA ASP A 218 5.46 -9.95 -9.18
C ASP A 218 4.43 -11.05 -9.48
N GLY A 219 3.64 -11.46 -8.49
CA GLY A 219 2.64 -12.50 -8.70
C GLY A 219 1.55 -12.15 -9.71
N VAL A 220 1.08 -10.91 -9.72
CA VAL A 220 0.12 -10.45 -10.76
C VAL A 220 0.80 -10.34 -12.11
N TYR A 221 2.04 -9.85 -12.15
CA TYR A 221 2.83 -9.70 -13.36
C TYR A 221 3.10 -11.06 -14.02
N ASP A 222 3.59 -12.02 -13.27
CA ASP A 222 3.94 -13.35 -13.75
C ASP A 222 2.71 -14.13 -14.26
N ALA A 223 1.58 -13.95 -13.59
CA ALA A 223 0.36 -14.69 -13.94
C ALA A 223 -0.36 -14.09 -15.16
N TYR A 224 -0.35 -12.76 -15.35
CA TYR A 224 -1.24 -12.08 -16.30
C TYR A 224 -0.53 -11.16 -17.31
N VAL A 225 0.75 -10.86 -17.14
CA VAL A 225 1.51 -10.01 -18.07
C VAL A 225 2.47 -10.85 -18.89
N GLU A 226 3.33 -11.65 -18.26
CA GLU A 226 4.31 -12.48 -18.99
C GLU A 226 3.69 -13.47 -20.00
N PRO A 227 2.57 -14.17 -19.70
CA PRO A 227 1.96 -15.07 -20.66
C PRO A 227 1.46 -14.35 -21.91
N CYS A 228 0.88 -13.15 -21.77
CA CYS A 228 0.41 -12.35 -22.89
C CYS A 228 1.56 -11.89 -23.79
N ALA A 229 2.69 -11.50 -23.22
CA ALA A 229 3.89 -11.10 -23.98
C ALA A 229 4.46 -12.26 -24.80
N LYS A 230 4.43 -13.50 -24.27
CA LYS A 230 4.90 -14.72 -24.97
C LYS A 230 3.98 -15.16 -26.11
N CYS A 231 2.69 -14.79 -26.08
CA CYS A 231 1.74 -15.10 -27.15
C CYS A 231 1.75 -14.07 -28.30
N ALA A 232 2.28 -12.87 -28.07
CA ALA A 232 2.33 -11.77 -29.03
C ALA A 232 3.65 -11.69 -29.82
N ALA A 233 4.63 -12.51 -29.50
CA ALA A 233 5.95 -12.61 -30.13
C ALA A 233 6.00 -13.79 -31.11
#